data_c24886df6c978815b4522d509fc0445d
#
_entry.id   c24886df6c978815b4522d509fc0445d
#
_cell.length_a   1.000
_cell.length_b   1.000
_cell.length_c   1.000
_cell.angle_alpha   90.00
_cell.angle_beta   90.00
_cell.angle_gamma   90.00
#
_symmetry.space_group_name_H-M   'P 1'
#
loop_
_entity.id
_entity.type
_entity.pdbx_description
1 polymer ?
#
loop_
_entity_poly.entity_id
_entity_poly.type
_entity_poly.pdbx_seq_one_letter_code
_entity_poly.pdbx_strand_id
1 'polypeptide(L)'
;PFTKAHGARNDFLLTWRSQLPPGLDDLAAAARTICNRHTGVGADGWLLLSPGSGEANGAIELWNSDGSRSEISGNGTRCAAALLVEAGLAEQDVNIATGAGLKHLRLLAREGRVFSFEMNMGAAAVEELRATIEDRDCVILNVGNPQCVFFVDHFDFEWPALGARVERHPSFPNRTNVSFVRVLDRHTLEVRFFERGAGDDQTQI
;
A
#
# COMPACT_ATOMS: atom_id res chain seq x y z
N PRO A 1 17.61 0.05 -13.98
CA PRO A 1 16.63 1.10 -14.32
C PRO A 1 15.38 0.95 -13.44
N PHE A 2 14.68 2.07 -13.22
CA PHE A 2 13.43 2.13 -12.48
C PHE A 2 12.54 3.24 -13.05
N THR A 3 11.23 3.12 -12.80
CA THR A 3 10.25 4.19 -12.98
C THR A 3 9.82 4.67 -11.60
N LYS A 4 9.73 5.98 -11.36
CA LYS A 4 9.17 6.54 -10.14
C LYS A 4 7.75 7.03 -10.44
N ALA A 5 6.78 6.59 -9.63
CA ALA A 5 5.39 6.96 -9.76
C ALA A 5 4.75 7.13 -8.38
N HIS A 6 3.59 7.79 -8.33
CA HIS A 6 2.83 7.92 -7.09
C HIS A 6 1.33 7.82 -7.34
N GLY A 7 0.60 7.32 -6.34
CA GLY A 7 -0.85 7.44 -6.24
C GLY A 7 -1.19 8.15 -4.92
N ALA A 8 -1.95 9.24 -4.98
CA ALA A 8 -2.29 10.05 -3.80
C ALA A 8 -1.05 10.49 -2.96
N ARG A 9 0.03 10.88 -3.62
CA ARG A 9 1.36 11.25 -3.05
C ARG A 9 2.16 10.12 -2.40
N ASN A 10 1.60 8.93 -2.24
CA ASN A 10 2.33 7.74 -1.81
C ASN A 10 3.16 7.23 -2.99
N ASP A 11 4.48 7.35 -2.91
CA ASP A 11 5.40 7.19 -4.04
C ASP A 11 6.15 5.85 -4.02
N PHE A 12 6.33 5.31 -5.22
CA PHE A 12 6.95 4.01 -5.42
C PHE A 12 8.03 4.06 -6.50
N LEU A 13 9.05 3.24 -6.30
CA LEU A 13 9.99 2.85 -7.35
C LEU A 13 9.49 1.55 -7.96
N LEU A 14 9.37 1.50 -9.28
CA LEU A 14 8.91 0.33 -10.03
C LEU A 14 10.07 -0.19 -10.86
N THR A 15 10.42 -1.46 -10.70
CA THR A 15 11.52 -2.12 -11.41
C THR A 15 11.04 -3.44 -12.00
N TRP A 16 11.33 -3.70 -13.26
CA TRP A 16 11.12 -5.03 -13.81
C TRP A 16 12.08 -6.03 -13.19
N ARG A 17 11.56 -7.16 -12.71
CA ARG A 17 12.38 -8.18 -12.05
C ARG A 17 13.53 -8.68 -12.93
N SER A 18 13.32 -8.74 -14.23
CA SER A 18 14.35 -9.09 -15.23
C SER A 18 15.48 -8.06 -15.34
N GLN A 19 15.32 -6.88 -14.80
CA GLN A 19 16.30 -5.79 -14.83
C GLN A 19 17.09 -5.65 -13.52
N LEU A 20 16.85 -6.55 -12.55
CA LEU A 20 17.65 -6.60 -11.34
C LEU A 20 19.09 -7.02 -11.64
N PRO A 21 20.08 -6.46 -10.92
CA PRO A 21 21.45 -6.92 -11.02
C PRO A 21 21.56 -8.41 -10.67
N PRO A 22 22.39 -9.18 -11.39
CA PRO A 22 22.69 -10.56 -11.00
C PRO A 22 23.24 -10.61 -9.56
N GLY A 23 22.78 -11.59 -8.76
CA GLY A 23 23.25 -11.79 -7.38
C GLY A 23 22.64 -10.83 -6.35
N LEU A 24 21.59 -10.09 -6.68
CA LEU A 24 20.84 -9.32 -5.72
C LEU A 24 19.83 -10.23 -4.99
N ASP A 25 20.29 -10.86 -3.90
CA ASP A 25 19.49 -11.83 -3.15
C ASP A 25 18.75 -11.20 -1.96
N ASP A 26 19.33 -10.19 -1.29
CA ASP A 26 18.68 -9.48 -0.19
C ASP A 26 17.85 -8.29 -0.68
N LEU A 27 16.62 -8.58 -1.10
CA LEU A 27 15.69 -7.57 -1.57
C LEU A 27 15.22 -6.63 -0.45
N ALA A 28 15.19 -7.09 0.80
CA ALA A 28 14.85 -6.28 1.95
C ALA A 28 15.90 -5.18 2.21
N ALA A 29 17.18 -5.54 2.19
CA ALA A 29 18.27 -4.57 2.31
C ALA A 29 18.31 -3.62 1.11
N ALA A 30 18.07 -4.12 -0.10
CA ALA A 30 18.00 -3.30 -1.30
C ALA A 30 16.86 -2.28 -1.23
N ALA A 31 15.67 -2.69 -0.76
CA ALA A 31 14.52 -1.79 -0.57
C ALA A 31 14.86 -0.67 0.43
N ARG A 32 15.43 -1.00 1.61
CA ARG A 32 15.88 0.01 2.58
C ARG A 32 16.87 1.00 1.98
N THR A 33 17.78 0.52 1.15
CA THR A 33 18.80 1.36 0.54
C THR A 33 18.23 2.27 -0.54
N ILE A 34 17.48 1.71 -1.51
CA ILE A 34 16.98 2.49 -2.65
C ILE A 34 15.84 3.45 -2.25
N CYS A 35 15.02 3.06 -1.26
CA CYS A 35 13.92 3.90 -0.78
C CYS A 35 14.34 4.98 0.22
N ASN A 36 15.58 4.96 0.71
CA ASN A 36 16.07 6.00 1.61
C ASN A 36 16.07 7.36 0.92
N ARG A 37 15.36 8.35 1.50
CA ARG A 37 15.18 9.68 0.88
C ARG A 37 16.43 10.57 0.92
N HIS A 38 17.40 10.23 1.78
CA HIS A 38 18.63 11.02 1.94
C HIS A 38 19.83 10.42 1.19
N THR A 39 19.89 9.10 1.08
CA THR A 39 21.07 8.39 0.54
C THR A 39 20.75 7.49 -0.65
N GLY A 40 19.47 7.24 -0.92
CA GLY A 40 18.97 6.49 -2.07
C GLY A 40 18.22 7.37 -3.06
N VAL A 41 17.31 6.76 -3.81
CA VAL A 41 16.38 7.47 -4.71
C VAL A 41 15.24 8.11 -3.92
N GLY A 42 14.84 7.46 -2.83
CA GLY A 42 13.75 7.86 -1.95
C GLY A 42 12.37 7.49 -2.48
N ALA A 43 11.64 6.71 -1.71
CA ALA A 43 10.23 6.36 -1.96
C ALA A 43 9.64 5.73 -0.70
N ASP A 44 8.30 5.60 -0.65
CA ASP A 44 7.60 4.86 0.41
C ASP A 44 7.71 3.35 0.22
N GLY A 45 7.91 2.90 -1.03
CA GLY A 45 8.10 1.49 -1.32
C GLY A 45 8.72 1.21 -2.69
N TRP A 46 9.12 -0.04 -2.86
CA TRP A 46 9.68 -0.59 -4.07
C TRP A 46 8.83 -1.74 -4.60
N LEU A 47 8.36 -1.60 -5.83
CA LEU A 47 7.58 -2.60 -6.55
C LEU A 47 8.45 -3.32 -7.58
N LEU A 48 8.56 -4.64 -7.44
CA LEU A 48 9.13 -5.50 -8.44
C LEU A 48 8.02 -6.04 -9.34
N LEU A 49 8.11 -5.76 -10.63
CA LEU A 49 7.16 -6.21 -11.63
C LEU A 49 7.68 -7.40 -12.41
N SER A 50 6.81 -8.34 -12.69
CA SER A 50 7.03 -9.45 -13.63
C SER A 50 5.91 -9.48 -14.66
N PRO A 51 6.16 -9.96 -15.88
CA PRO A 51 5.10 -10.29 -16.82
C PRO A 51 4.11 -11.24 -16.16
N GLY A 52 2.84 -11.10 -16.52
CA GLY A 52 1.78 -11.94 -15.97
C GLY A 52 1.75 -13.35 -16.58
N SER A 53 0.92 -14.19 -15.99
CA SER A 53 0.61 -15.51 -16.46
C SER A 53 -0.89 -15.80 -16.24
N GLY A 54 -1.48 -16.63 -17.07
CA GLY A 54 -2.91 -16.93 -17.01
C GLY A 54 -3.75 -15.66 -17.22
N GLU A 55 -4.60 -15.32 -16.26
CA GLU A 55 -5.48 -14.16 -16.31
C GLU A 55 -4.79 -12.82 -15.94
N ALA A 56 -3.59 -12.88 -15.36
CA ALA A 56 -2.87 -11.69 -14.95
C ALA A 56 -2.07 -11.10 -16.12
N ASN A 57 -2.16 -9.78 -16.32
CA ASN A 57 -1.30 -9.02 -17.22
C ASN A 57 0.10 -8.82 -16.64
N GLY A 58 0.21 -8.77 -15.31
CA GLY A 58 1.46 -8.64 -14.59
C GLY A 58 1.34 -9.16 -13.17
N ALA A 59 2.50 -9.37 -12.53
CA ALA A 59 2.60 -9.68 -11.11
C ALA A 59 3.47 -8.64 -10.41
N ILE A 60 3.12 -8.31 -9.16
CA ILE A 60 3.88 -7.38 -8.34
C ILE A 60 4.28 -8.00 -7.00
N GLU A 61 5.45 -7.60 -6.55
CA GLU A 61 5.96 -7.86 -5.22
C GLU A 61 6.33 -6.53 -4.58
N LEU A 62 5.72 -6.21 -3.43
CA LEU A 62 5.88 -4.92 -2.77
C LEU A 62 6.80 -5.03 -1.55
N TRP A 63 7.80 -4.18 -1.54
CA TRP A 63 8.73 -3.96 -0.43
C TRP A 63 8.57 -2.54 0.09
N ASN A 64 8.27 -2.40 1.38
CA ASN A 64 8.20 -1.10 2.04
C ASN A 64 9.61 -0.50 2.21
N SER A 65 9.69 0.79 2.49
CA SER A 65 10.96 1.51 2.71
C SER A 65 11.76 0.97 3.91
N ASP A 66 11.12 0.31 4.88
CA ASP A 66 11.77 -0.36 6.01
C ASP A 66 12.30 -1.77 5.66
N GLY A 67 12.10 -2.23 4.42
CA GLY A 67 12.47 -3.55 3.94
C GLY A 67 11.48 -4.66 4.27
N SER A 68 10.36 -4.36 4.90
CA SER A 68 9.28 -5.32 5.10
C SER A 68 8.52 -5.58 3.79
N ARG A 69 7.99 -6.80 3.65
CA ARG A 69 7.14 -7.15 2.52
C ARG A 69 5.69 -6.83 2.84
N SER A 70 4.96 -6.29 1.88
CA SER A 70 3.52 -6.04 1.99
C SER A 70 2.74 -6.85 0.95
N GLU A 71 1.55 -7.29 1.31
CA GLU A 71 0.68 -8.07 0.46
C GLU A 71 0.08 -7.22 -0.66
N ILE A 72 -0.25 -5.97 -0.36
CA ILE A 72 -0.87 -5.03 -1.29
C ILE A 72 -0.69 -3.59 -0.83
N SER A 73 -0.58 -2.68 -1.80
CA SER A 73 -0.87 -1.25 -1.69
C SER A 73 -1.80 -0.87 -2.84
N GLY A 74 -2.96 -0.31 -2.55
CA GLY A 74 -3.87 0.17 -3.58
C GLY A 74 -3.23 1.25 -4.47
N ASN A 75 -2.45 2.16 -3.88
CA ASN A 75 -1.70 3.19 -4.59
C ASN A 75 -0.60 2.57 -5.46
N GLY A 76 0.19 1.66 -4.90
CA GLY A 76 1.26 0.96 -5.62
C GLY A 76 0.73 0.09 -6.77
N THR A 77 -0.40 -0.60 -6.55
CA THR A 77 -1.03 -1.41 -7.60
C THR A 77 -1.50 -0.57 -8.78
N ARG A 78 -2.06 0.65 -8.54
CA ARG A 78 -2.40 1.59 -9.62
C ARG A 78 -1.15 2.10 -10.35
N CYS A 79 -0.05 2.35 -9.65
CA CYS A 79 1.21 2.70 -10.29
C CYS A 79 1.73 1.56 -11.19
N ALA A 80 1.63 0.32 -10.73
CA ALA A 80 2.01 -0.85 -11.52
C ALA A 80 1.09 -1.02 -12.75
N ALA A 81 -0.23 -0.81 -12.60
CA ALA A 81 -1.17 -0.84 -13.71
C ALA A 81 -0.82 0.19 -14.79
N ALA A 82 -0.47 1.41 -14.39
CA ALA A 82 -0.03 2.44 -15.33
C ALA A 82 1.21 2.01 -16.12
N LEU A 83 2.19 1.39 -15.46
CA LEU A 83 3.40 0.89 -16.11
C LEU A 83 3.10 -0.28 -17.06
N LEU A 84 2.17 -1.18 -16.71
CA LEU A 84 1.74 -2.27 -17.59
C LEU A 84 1.05 -1.75 -18.85
N VAL A 85 0.19 -0.73 -18.72
CA VAL A 85 -0.45 -0.05 -19.86
C VAL A 85 0.59 0.66 -20.72
N GLU A 86 1.56 1.37 -20.14
CA GLU A 86 2.64 2.01 -20.90
C GLU A 86 3.53 1.01 -21.62
N ALA A 87 3.74 -0.18 -21.05
CA ALA A 87 4.51 -1.26 -21.65
C ALA A 87 3.72 -2.06 -22.73
N GLY A 88 2.43 -1.74 -22.96
CA GLY A 88 1.57 -2.45 -23.90
C GLY A 88 1.20 -3.87 -23.44
N LEU A 89 1.31 -4.17 -22.15
CA LEU A 89 0.96 -5.47 -21.56
C LEU A 89 -0.49 -5.53 -21.08
N ALA A 90 -1.17 -4.41 -21.05
CA ALA A 90 -2.59 -4.27 -20.76
C ALA A 90 -3.15 -3.05 -21.50
N GLU A 91 -4.45 -3.03 -21.68
CA GLU A 91 -5.18 -1.90 -22.30
C GLU A 91 -6.09 -1.24 -21.26
N GLN A 92 -7.40 -1.45 -21.35
CA GLN A 92 -8.38 -0.84 -20.45
C GLN A 92 -8.57 -1.63 -19.16
N ASP A 93 -8.64 -2.97 -19.26
CA ASP A 93 -8.75 -3.86 -18.10
C ASP A 93 -7.37 -4.40 -17.76
N VAL A 94 -6.98 -4.25 -16.51
CA VAL A 94 -5.65 -4.60 -16.01
C VAL A 94 -5.78 -5.54 -14.82
N ASN A 95 -5.31 -6.77 -15.01
CA ASN A 95 -5.31 -7.80 -13.99
C ASN A 95 -3.91 -7.95 -13.40
N ILE A 96 -3.75 -7.74 -12.12
CA ILE A 96 -2.45 -7.80 -11.43
C ILE A 96 -2.48 -8.85 -10.33
N ALA A 97 -1.56 -9.81 -10.41
CA ALA A 97 -1.31 -10.73 -9.31
C ALA A 97 -0.52 -10.01 -8.21
N THR A 98 -1.04 -10.03 -6.99
CA THR A 98 -0.45 -9.40 -5.79
C THR A 98 -0.32 -10.42 -4.67
N GLY A 99 0.36 -10.07 -3.58
CA GLY A 99 0.39 -10.90 -2.36
C GLY A 99 -1.00 -11.14 -1.74
N ALA A 100 -1.97 -10.26 -2.03
CA ALA A 100 -3.38 -10.36 -1.61
C ALA A 100 -4.29 -10.92 -2.73
N GLY A 101 -3.74 -11.71 -3.67
CA GLY A 101 -4.46 -12.31 -4.77
C GLY A 101 -4.57 -11.43 -6.02
N LEU A 102 -5.35 -11.90 -6.98
CA LEU A 102 -5.58 -11.19 -8.23
C LEU A 102 -6.44 -9.94 -7.98
N LYS A 103 -6.00 -8.82 -8.54
CA LYS A 103 -6.71 -7.54 -8.48
C LYS A 103 -7.08 -7.09 -9.88
N HIS A 104 -8.32 -6.62 -10.00
CA HIS A 104 -8.87 -6.11 -11.25
C HIS A 104 -8.94 -4.60 -11.20
N LEU A 105 -8.31 -3.95 -12.17
CA LEU A 105 -8.34 -2.52 -12.34
C LEU A 105 -8.91 -2.19 -13.72
N ARG A 106 -9.61 -1.07 -13.80
CA ARG A 106 -10.12 -0.53 -15.06
C ARG A 106 -9.57 0.87 -15.27
N LEU A 107 -8.90 1.08 -16.39
CA LEU A 107 -8.45 2.41 -16.80
C LEU A 107 -9.66 3.27 -17.17
N LEU A 108 -9.88 4.36 -16.44
CA LEU A 108 -10.98 5.30 -16.66
C LEU A 108 -10.55 6.45 -17.57
N ALA A 109 -9.33 6.96 -17.37
CA ALA A 109 -8.78 8.07 -18.15
C ALA A 109 -7.24 8.03 -18.18
N ARG A 110 -6.68 8.61 -19.24
CA ARG A 110 -5.25 8.85 -19.39
C ARG A 110 -5.02 10.22 -19.97
N GLU A 111 -4.24 11.04 -19.28
CA GLU A 111 -3.79 12.35 -19.73
C GLU A 111 -2.26 12.41 -19.65
N GLY A 112 -1.60 12.14 -20.76
CA GLY A 112 -0.13 12.02 -20.82
C GLY A 112 0.38 10.89 -19.92
N ARG A 113 1.00 11.24 -18.78
CA ARG A 113 1.51 10.30 -17.75
C ARG A 113 0.63 10.23 -16.50
N VAL A 114 -0.54 10.83 -16.52
CA VAL A 114 -1.53 10.73 -15.44
C VAL A 114 -2.58 9.70 -15.85
N PHE A 115 -2.77 8.71 -14.99
CA PHE A 115 -3.72 7.62 -15.19
C PHE A 115 -4.74 7.62 -14.06
N SER A 116 -6.01 7.44 -14.40
CA SER A 116 -7.10 7.24 -13.44
C SER A 116 -7.63 5.82 -13.55
N PHE A 117 -7.66 5.11 -12.44
CA PHE A 117 -8.14 3.74 -12.37
C PHE A 117 -9.26 3.58 -11.35
N GLU A 118 -10.25 2.79 -11.71
CA GLU A 118 -11.11 2.09 -10.77
C GLU A 118 -10.43 0.78 -10.38
N MET A 119 -10.43 0.44 -9.10
CA MET A 119 -9.81 -0.79 -8.59
C MET A 119 -10.78 -1.53 -7.68
N ASN A 120 -11.03 -2.80 -7.97
CA ASN A 120 -11.77 -3.67 -7.07
C ASN A 120 -10.85 -4.17 -5.95
N MET A 121 -11.03 -3.62 -4.75
CA MET A 121 -10.25 -4.03 -3.56
C MET A 121 -10.76 -5.33 -2.92
N GLY A 122 -11.96 -5.80 -3.33
CA GLY A 122 -12.65 -6.91 -2.69
C GLY A 122 -13.52 -6.46 -1.51
N ALA A 123 -14.14 -7.42 -0.84
CA ALA A 123 -14.93 -7.15 0.36
C ALA A 123 -14.03 -7.04 1.59
N ALA A 124 -14.35 -6.09 2.47
CA ALA A 124 -13.70 -6.03 3.77
C ALA A 124 -14.14 -7.23 4.64
N ALA A 125 -13.20 -7.96 5.16
CA ALA A 125 -13.45 -9.02 6.14
C ALA A 125 -13.31 -8.43 7.55
N VAL A 126 -14.41 -8.25 8.26
CA VAL A 126 -14.37 -7.82 9.65
C VAL A 126 -14.02 -9.02 10.52
N GLU A 127 -12.86 -8.96 11.19
CA GLU A 127 -12.37 -10.01 12.08
C GLU A 127 -12.92 -9.82 13.50
N GLU A 128 -12.91 -8.57 14.00
CA GLU A 128 -13.45 -8.24 15.31
C GLU A 128 -14.05 -6.82 15.31
N LEU A 129 -15.36 -6.70 15.59
CA LEU A 129 -16.08 -5.42 15.62
C LEU A 129 -15.81 -4.60 16.89
N ARG A 130 -15.39 -5.25 17.96
CA ARG A 130 -15.17 -4.66 19.29
C ARG A 130 -13.96 -5.29 19.94
N ALA A 131 -12.78 -4.92 19.47
CA ALA A 131 -11.51 -5.27 20.10
C ALA A 131 -11.09 -4.13 21.03
N THR A 132 -10.21 -4.42 21.98
CA THR A 132 -9.56 -3.42 22.82
C THR A 132 -8.06 -3.55 22.64
N ILE A 133 -7.42 -2.49 22.12
CA ILE A 133 -5.97 -2.39 21.90
C ILE A 133 -5.48 -1.08 22.54
N GLU A 134 -4.42 -1.14 23.32
CA GLU A 134 -3.89 0.04 24.05
C GLU A 134 -4.99 0.76 24.87
N ASP A 135 -5.84 -0.03 25.57
CA ASP A 135 -6.97 0.43 26.38
C ASP A 135 -8.01 1.28 25.59
N ARG A 136 -8.10 1.07 24.29
CA ARG A 136 -9.04 1.76 23.38
C ARG A 136 -9.84 0.78 22.55
N ASP A 137 -11.13 1.06 22.42
CA ASP A 137 -12.01 0.29 21.53
C ASP A 137 -11.62 0.51 20.07
N CYS A 138 -11.56 -0.57 19.31
CA CYS A 138 -11.23 -0.55 17.89
C CYS A 138 -11.97 -1.65 17.11
N VAL A 139 -11.91 -1.53 15.79
CA VAL A 139 -12.36 -2.56 14.84
C VAL A 139 -11.14 -3.16 14.18
N ILE A 140 -11.07 -4.50 14.16
CA ILE A 140 -10.03 -5.24 13.41
C ILE A 140 -10.66 -5.79 12.14
N LEU A 141 -10.08 -5.49 11.01
CA LEU A 141 -10.58 -5.93 9.71
C LEU A 141 -9.43 -6.17 8.72
N ASN A 142 -9.74 -6.83 7.61
CA ASN A 142 -8.81 -7.11 6.53
C ASN A 142 -9.41 -6.68 5.19
N VAL A 143 -8.66 -5.90 4.43
CA VAL A 143 -9.00 -5.45 3.06
C VAL A 143 -7.95 -5.93 2.04
N GLY A 144 -7.35 -7.09 2.31
CA GLY A 144 -6.19 -7.62 1.61
C GLY A 144 -4.89 -7.39 2.37
N ASN A 145 -4.94 -6.56 3.42
CA ASN A 145 -3.93 -6.38 4.45
C ASN A 145 -4.61 -6.09 5.80
N PRO A 146 -3.94 -6.35 6.94
CA PRO A 146 -4.54 -6.14 8.26
C PRO A 146 -4.73 -4.65 8.57
N GLN A 147 -5.85 -4.32 9.21
CA GLN A 147 -6.25 -2.98 9.60
C GLN A 147 -6.75 -2.96 11.04
N CYS A 148 -6.28 -2.00 11.83
CA CYS A 148 -6.82 -1.66 13.14
C CYS A 148 -7.39 -0.23 13.09
N VAL A 149 -8.69 -0.09 13.33
CA VAL A 149 -9.43 1.16 13.14
C VAL A 149 -9.96 1.65 14.48
N PHE A 150 -9.52 2.85 14.89
CA PHE A 150 -10.02 3.56 16.05
C PHE A 150 -10.99 4.65 15.62
N PHE A 151 -12.19 4.67 16.17
CA PHE A 151 -13.08 5.81 16.04
C PHE A 151 -12.75 6.84 17.12
N VAL A 152 -12.57 8.09 16.70
CA VAL A 152 -12.14 9.19 17.58
C VAL A 152 -13.01 10.42 17.39
N ASP A 153 -13.15 11.23 18.43
CA ASP A 153 -13.92 12.49 18.37
C ASP A 153 -13.08 13.66 17.83
N HIS A 154 -11.77 13.60 18.02
CA HIS A 154 -10.80 14.62 17.59
C HIS A 154 -9.42 14.00 17.38
N PHE A 155 -8.49 14.75 16.76
CA PHE A 155 -7.10 14.34 16.54
C PHE A 155 -6.10 15.07 17.45
N ASP A 156 -6.58 15.78 18.46
CA ASP A 156 -5.72 16.53 19.42
C ASP A 156 -5.10 15.58 20.46
N PHE A 157 -4.35 14.58 19.97
CA PHE A 157 -3.56 13.65 20.77
C PHE A 157 -2.41 13.10 19.91
N GLU A 158 -1.44 12.47 20.56
CA GLU A 158 -0.24 11.90 19.91
C GLU A 158 -0.61 10.61 19.11
N TRP A 159 -1.50 10.74 18.12
CA TRP A 159 -1.94 9.61 17.30
C TRP A 159 -0.80 8.94 16.53
N PRO A 160 0.30 9.63 16.08
CA PRO A 160 1.42 8.94 15.44
C PRO A 160 2.14 8.00 16.40
N ALA A 161 2.35 8.45 17.65
CA ALA A 161 2.97 7.63 18.68
C ALA A 161 2.11 6.41 19.07
N LEU A 162 0.79 6.60 19.14
CA LEU A 162 -0.16 5.49 19.35
C LEU A 162 -0.14 4.54 18.15
N GLY A 163 -0.17 5.07 16.93
CA GLY A 163 -0.10 4.28 15.70
C GLY A 163 1.15 3.39 15.65
N ALA A 164 2.31 3.94 16.01
CA ALA A 164 3.57 3.19 16.05
C ALA A 164 3.57 2.03 17.07
N ARG A 165 2.90 2.19 18.22
CA ARG A 165 2.76 1.10 19.20
C ARG A 165 1.78 0.04 18.72
N VAL A 166 0.63 0.47 18.20
CA VAL A 166 -0.42 -0.43 17.72
C VAL A 166 0.05 -1.23 16.50
N GLU A 167 0.78 -0.60 15.59
CA GLU A 167 1.36 -1.25 14.40
C GLU A 167 2.14 -2.52 14.78
N ARG A 168 2.83 -2.49 15.92
CA ARG A 168 3.71 -3.57 16.42
C ARG A 168 3.13 -4.29 17.64
N HIS A 169 1.87 -4.06 17.94
CA HIS A 169 1.24 -4.67 19.11
C HIS A 169 1.24 -6.22 18.99
N PRO A 170 1.46 -6.96 20.09
CA PRO A 170 1.50 -8.44 20.07
C PRO A 170 0.28 -9.12 19.48
N SER A 171 -0.88 -8.48 19.50
CA SER A 171 -2.10 -8.97 18.83
C SER A 171 -1.97 -9.03 17.31
N PHE A 172 -0.98 -8.35 16.72
CA PHE A 172 -0.74 -8.31 15.28
C PHE A 172 0.64 -8.91 14.94
N PRO A 173 0.77 -10.25 14.87
CA PRO A 173 2.08 -10.90 14.65
C PRO A 173 2.73 -10.52 13.32
N ASN A 174 1.93 -10.13 12.32
CA ASN A 174 2.39 -9.65 11.01
C ASN A 174 2.32 -8.13 10.91
N ARG A 175 2.20 -7.41 12.03
CA ARG A 175 1.97 -5.97 12.11
C ARG A 175 0.62 -5.59 11.49
N THR A 176 0.20 -4.34 11.61
CA THR A 176 -1.07 -3.85 11.07
C THR A 176 -0.96 -2.41 10.58
N ASN A 177 -1.79 -2.02 9.64
CA ASN A 177 -2.06 -0.61 9.38
C ASN A 177 -2.99 -0.08 10.47
N VAL A 178 -2.84 1.17 10.84
CA VAL A 178 -3.65 1.81 11.88
C VAL A 178 -4.37 3.02 11.30
N SER A 179 -5.67 3.07 11.49
CA SER A 179 -6.50 4.19 11.06
C SER A 179 -7.20 4.82 12.25
N PHE A 180 -7.14 6.15 12.34
CA PHE A 180 -7.92 6.95 13.27
C PHE A 180 -9.00 7.66 12.47
N VAL A 181 -10.27 7.38 12.77
CA VAL A 181 -11.42 7.80 11.97
C VAL A 181 -12.33 8.68 12.80
N ARG A 182 -12.59 9.89 12.33
CA ARG A 182 -13.60 10.78 12.83
C ARG A 182 -14.78 10.79 11.87
N VAL A 183 -15.96 10.47 12.38
CA VAL A 183 -17.21 10.55 11.61
C VAL A 183 -17.72 11.99 11.69
N LEU A 184 -17.70 12.70 10.57
CA LEU A 184 -18.22 14.07 10.50
C LEU A 184 -19.72 14.07 10.28
N ASP A 185 -20.19 13.24 9.35
CA ASP A 185 -21.62 13.04 9.08
C ASP A 185 -21.82 11.65 8.42
N ARG A 186 -23.05 11.38 7.95
CA ARG A 186 -23.41 10.10 7.32
C ARG A 186 -22.59 9.77 6.08
N HIS A 187 -22.00 10.74 5.41
CA HIS A 187 -21.32 10.59 4.13
C HIS A 187 -19.86 11.02 4.15
N THR A 188 -19.39 11.55 5.31
CA THR A 188 -18.07 12.17 5.40
C THR A 188 -17.28 11.61 6.60
N LEU A 189 -16.10 11.14 6.32
CA LEU A 189 -15.11 10.69 7.31
C LEU A 189 -13.86 11.55 7.20
N GLU A 190 -13.27 11.87 8.33
CA GLU A 190 -11.91 12.40 8.41
C GLU A 190 -11.00 11.30 8.96
N VAL A 191 -9.88 11.01 8.29
CA VAL A 191 -9.03 9.87 8.63
C VAL A 191 -7.58 10.31 8.75
N ARG A 192 -6.86 9.72 9.71
CA ARG A 192 -5.40 9.76 9.83
C ARG A 192 -4.88 8.34 9.76
N PHE A 193 -3.82 8.13 8.99
CA PHE A 193 -3.23 6.81 8.78
C PHE A 193 -1.84 6.73 9.40
N PHE A 194 -1.54 5.56 9.98
CA PHE A 194 -0.20 5.13 10.28
C PHE A 194 0.05 3.83 9.52
N GLU A 195 0.81 3.91 8.45
CA GLU A 195 1.04 2.78 7.56
C GLU A 195 2.09 1.81 8.12
N ARG A 196 1.79 0.54 8.00
CA ARG A 196 2.70 -0.56 8.35
C ARG A 196 3.98 -0.46 7.52
N GLY A 197 5.13 -0.25 8.18
CA GLY A 197 6.45 -0.17 7.57
C GLY A 197 6.81 1.17 6.95
N ALA A 198 5.87 2.09 6.80
CA ALA A 198 6.11 3.43 6.27
C ALA A 198 5.98 4.54 7.33
N GLY A 199 5.21 4.29 8.40
CA GLY A 199 5.02 5.23 9.50
C GLY A 199 3.80 6.13 9.35
N ASP A 200 3.87 7.35 9.89
CA ASP A 200 2.81 8.33 9.78
C ASP A 200 2.79 8.95 8.38
N ASP A 201 1.85 8.50 7.57
CA ASP A 201 1.54 9.18 6.33
C ASP A 201 0.55 10.31 6.64
N GLN A 202 1.04 11.56 6.55
CA GLN A 202 0.21 12.75 6.72
C GLN A 202 -0.61 13.08 5.47
N THR A 203 -0.72 12.15 4.54
CA THR A 203 -1.55 12.31 3.35
C THR A 203 -3.01 12.28 3.77
N GLN A 204 -3.60 13.46 3.87
CA GLN A 204 -5.05 13.63 4.03
C GLN A 204 -5.73 13.18 2.73
N ILE A 205 -6.62 12.21 2.86
CA ILE A 205 -7.57 11.86 1.79
C ILE A 205 -8.91 12.49 2.13
#